data_74ad9f2ff73b45f14cf22bb3129a3554
#
_entry.id   74ad9f2ff73b45f14cf22bb3129a3554
#
_cell.length_a   1.000
_cell.length_b   1.000
_cell.length_c   1.000
_cell.angle_alpha   90.00
_cell.angle_beta   90.00
_cell.angle_gamma   90.00
#
_symmetry.space_group_name_H-M   'P 1'
#
loop_
_entity.id
_entity.type
_entity.pdbx_description
1 polymer ?
#
loop_
_entity_poly.entity_id
_entity_poly.type
_entity_poly.pdbx_seq_one_letter_code
_entity_poly.pdbx_strand_id
1 'polypeptide(L)'
;MEMIREFVKRHGLILIVDVSQSAGCIPVDADKWEADALIFTGHKSLMGIQGTGGFYVRSGIELKPLKYGGTGRNSAQLTYENKDYEYEVGTQNMPGITGLLAGVGFIEQTGLAAIMEKEARLMEMLYCGLEQIEGVRIYGNHDV
;
A
#
# COMPACT_ATOMS: atom_id res chain seq x y z
N MET A 1 -0.92 2.83 15.57
CA MET A 1 -2.16 2.16 15.09
C MET A 1 -3.10 1.74 16.23
N GLU A 2 -2.60 1.27 17.37
CA GLU A 2 -3.44 0.74 18.47
C GLU A 2 -4.49 1.73 18.99
N MET A 3 -4.11 2.96 19.32
CA MET A 3 -5.05 4.01 19.74
C MET A 3 -6.14 4.30 18.68
N ILE A 4 -5.77 4.29 17.40
CA ILE A 4 -6.73 4.53 16.30
C ILE A 4 -7.73 3.38 16.24
N ARG A 5 -7.24 2.14 16.30
CA ARG A 5 -8.07 0.94 16.31
C ARG A 5 -9.08 0.95 17.45
N GLU A 6 -8.63 1.24 18.68
CA GLU A 6 -9.53 1.31 19.85
C GLU A 6 -10.59 2.40 19.70
N PHE A 7 -10.21 3.57 19.18
CA PHE A 7 -11.13 4.65 18.92
C PHE A 7 -12.20 4.25 17.90
N VAL A 8 -11.77 3.70 16.75
CA VAL A 8 -12.65 3.23 15.67
C VAL A 8 -13.64 2.19 16.18
N LYS A 9 -13.15 1.19 16.92
CA LYS A 9 -13.98 0.12 17.52
C LYS A 9 -15.01 0.67 18.50
N ARG A 10 -14.58 1.58 19.38
CA ARG A 10 -15.49 2.21 20.38
C ARG A 10 -16.64 2.98 19.74
N HIS A 11 -16.42 3.57 18.57
CA HIS A 11 -17.40 4.40 17.89
C HIS A 11 -18.11 3.69 16.72
N GLY A 12 -17.83 2.41 16.49
CA GLY A 12 -18.44 1.63 15.39
C GLY A 12 -18.12 2.20 14.01
N LEU A 13 -16.89 2.72 13.82
CA LEU A 13 -16.47 3.32 12.57
C LEU A 13 -15.79 2.28 11.67
N ILE A 14 -15.66 2.61 10.39
CA ILE A 14 -14.88 1.85 9.40
C ILE A 14 -13.46 2.39 9.38
N LEU A 15 -12.47 1.51 9.47
CA LEU A 15 -11.06 1.86 9.39
C LEU A 15 -10.50 1.58 7.99
N ILE A 16 -10.25 2.64 7.25
CA ILE A 16 -9.56 2.58 5.96
C ILE A 16 -8.17 3.19 6.14
N VAL A 17 -7.12 2.43 5.78
CA VAL A 17 -5.73 2.89 5.92
C VAL A 17 -5.08 2.98 4.54
N ASP A 18 -4.59 4.17 4.19
CA ASP A 18 -3.71 4.35 3.04
C ASP A 18 -2.28 3.98 3.45
N VAL A 19 -1.80 2.86 2.93
CA VAL A 19 -0.45 2.34 3.17
C VAL A 19 0.50 2.60 1.99
N SER A 20 0.15 3.54 1.11
CA SER A 20 0.95 3.84 -0.09
C SER A 20 2.37 4.28 0.21
N GLN A 21 2.63 4.85 1.38
CA GLN A 21 3.98 5.25 1.80
C GLN A 21 4.66 4.19 2.69
N SER A 22 3.91 3.31 3.31
CA SER A 22 4.43 2.35 4.29
C SER A 22 4.58 0.93 3.74
N ALA A 23 3.75 0.52 2.77
CA ALA A 23 3.88 -0.79 2.14
C ALA A 23 5.22 -0.93 1.42
N GLY A 24 6.03 -1.89 1.83
CA GLY A 24 7.39 -2.11 1.33
C GLY A 24 8.50 -1.43 2.14
N CYS A 25 8.16 -0.49 3.06
CA CYS A 25 9.10 0.13 3.99
C CYS A 25 9.00 -0.43 5.40
N ILE A 26 7.77 -0.59 5.90
CA ILE A 26 7.50 -1.06 7.27
C ILE A 26 6.47 -2.19 7.24
N PRO A 27 6.38 -3.01 8.31
CA PRO A 27 5.36 -4.04 8.40
C PRO A 27 3.95 -3.47 8.34
N VAL A 28 3.17 -3.96 7.39
CA VAL A 28 1.74 -3.67 7.23
C VAL A 28 0.97 -4.93 7.56
N ASP A 29 0.08 -4.86 8.54
CA ASP A 29 -0.68 -6.00 9.02
C ASP A 29 -2.15 -5.59 9.22
N ALA A 30 -2.98 -5.95 8.25
CA ALA A 30 -4.40 -5.62 8.24
C ALA A 30 -5.16 -6.24 9.41
N ASP A 31 -4.81 -7.48 9.75
CA ASP A 31 -5.49 -8.23 10.82
C ASP A 31 -5.14 -7.67 12.19
N LYS A 32 -3.85 -7.41 12.44
CA LYS A 32 -3.38 -6.79 13.69
C LYS A 32 -3.98 -5.41 13.90
N TRP A 33 -4.19 -4.66 12.84
CA TRP A 33 -4.80 -3.32 12.89
C TRP A 33 -6.32 -3.38 12.93
N GLU A 34 -6.92 -4.54 12.69
CA GLU A 34 -8.36 -4.72 12.47
C GLU A 34 -8.87 -3.74 11.39
N ALA A 35 -8.05 -3.51 10.36
CA ALA A 35 -8.40 -2.61 9.28
C ALA A 35 -9.51 -3.21 8.41
N ASP A 36 -10.47 -2.38 8.05
CA ASP A 36 -11.57 -2.76 7.16
C ASP A 36 -11.14 -2.73 5.71
N ALA A 37 -10.27 -1.78 5.36
CA ALA A 37 -9.63 -1.72 4.06
C ALA A 37 -8.22 -1.15 4.14
N LEU A 38 -7.34 -1.61 3.25
CA LEU A 38 -6.04 -1.01 2.96
C LEU A 38 -6.01 -0.57 1.51
N ILE A 39 -5.36 0.56 1.26
CA ILE A 39 -5.15 1.07 -0.10
C ILE A 39 -3.66 1.27 -0.28
N PHE A 40 -3.12 0.87 -1.43
CA PHE A 40 -1.70 1.04 -1.73
C PHE A 40 -1.44 1.37 -3.20
N THR A 41 -0.32 2.01 -3.45
CA THR A 41 0.23 2.24 -4.79
C THR A 41 1.46 1.38 -5.01
N GLY A 42 1.60 0.83 -6.23
CA GLY A 42 2.68 -0.10 -6.54
C GLY A 42 4.03 0.56 -6.84
N HIS A 43 4.04 1.85 -7.24
CA HIS A 43 5.24 2.52 -7.77
C HIS A 43 6.08 3.27 -6.73
N LYS A 44 5.81 3.09 -5.44
CA LYS A 44 6.62 3.61 -4.33
C LYS A 44 7.51 2.52 -3.77
N SER A 45 7.52 2.31 -2.49
CA SER A 45 8.40 1.34 -1.83
C SER A 45 8.11 -0.11 -2.17
N LEU A 46 6.97 -0.41 -2.80
CA LEU A 46 6.74 -1.71 -3.43
C LEU A 46 7.53 -1.92 -4.74
N MET A 47 8.27 -0.89 -5.20
CA MET A 47 9.23 -0.94 -6.32
C MET A 47 8.61 -1.36 -7.66
N GLY A 48 7.29 -1.26 -7.81
CA GLY A 48 6.59 -1.56 -9.04
C GLY A 48 6.56 -0.38 -10.02
N ILE A 49 5.94 -0.60 -11.17
CA ILE A 49 5.81 0.39 -12.24
C ILE A 49 4.63 1.33 -11.94
N GLN A 50 4.71 2.58 -12.39
CA GLN A 50 3.62 3.55 -12.34
C GLN A 50 2.35 2.99 -12.99
N GLY A 51 1.18 3.40 -12.47
CA GLY A 51 -0.12 2.91 -12.93
C GLY A 51 -0.50 1.55 -12.34
N THR A 52 0.19 1.12 -11.30
CA THR A 52 -0.16 -0.05 -10.48
C THR A 52 -0.49 0.35 -9.06
N GLY A 53 -1.31 -0.45 -8.43
CA GLY A 53 -1.74 -0.31 -7.04
C GLY A 53 -2.84 -1.31 -6.76
N GLY A 54 -3.41 -1.24 -5.59
CA GLY A 54 -4.50 -2.13 -5.22
C GLY A 54 -5.13 -1.73 -3.91
N PHE A 55 -6.10 -2.51 -3.53
CA PHE A 55 -6.75 -2.41 -2.25
C PHE A 55 -7.05 -3.80 -1.68
N TYR A 56 -7.06 -3.86 -0.38
CA TYR A 56 -7.54 -5.00 0.40
C TYR A 56 -8.84 -4.58 1.06
N VAL A 57 -9.81 -5.48 1.13
CA VAL A 57 -11.05 -5.29 1.88
C VAL A 57 -11.27 -6.52 2.74
N ARG A 58 -11.55 -6.30 4.01
CA ARG A 58 -11.84 -7.35 4.97
C ARG A 58 -13.10 -8.13 4.55
N SER A 59 -13.06 -9.44 4.72
CA SER A 59 -14.22 -10.30 4.45
C SER A 59 -15.46 -9.83 5.22
N GLY A 60 -16.61 -9.85 4.56
CA GLY A 60 -17.88 -9.40 5.10
C GLY A 60 -18.23 -7.92 4.85
N ILE A 61 -17.31 -7.15 4.26
CA ILE A 61 -17.61 -5.78 3.81
C ILE A 61 -18.01 -5.83 2.35
N GLU A 62 -19.20 -5.32 2.05
CA GLU A 62 -19.68 -5.19 0.67
C GLU A 62 -19.32 -3.83 0.10
N LEU A 63 -18.60 -3.82 -1.00
CA LEU A 63 -18.36 -2.63 -1.80
C LEU A 63 -19.35 -2.60 -2.97
N LYS A 64 -19.71 -1.40 -3.39
CA LYS A 64 -20.48 -1.19 -4.62
C LYS A 64 -19.53 -0.73 -5.72
N PRO A 65 -19.54 -1.38 -6.90
CA PRO A 65 -18.76 -0.90 -8.05
C PRO A 65 -19.16 0.53 -8.41
N LEU A 66 -18.17 1.38 -8.63
CA LEU A 66 -18.38 2.75 -9.11
C LEU A 66 -18.51 2.81 -10.63
N LYS A 67 -17.99 1.81 -11.33
CA LYS A 67 -17.99 1.71 -12.79
C LYS A 67 -18.31 0.27 -13.18
N TYR A 68 -19.00 0.14 -14.30
CA TYR A 68 -19.31 -1.15 -14.90
C TYR A 68 -18.74 -1.19 -16.31
N GLY A 69 -18.20 -2.33 -16.73
CA GLY A 69 -17.65 -2.50 -18.08
C GLY A 69 -17.00 -3.87 -18.25
N GLY A 70 -16.64 -4.20 -19.46
CA GLY A 70 -15.97 -5.46 -19.76
C GLY A 70 -14.59 -5.54 -19.10
N THR A 71 -14.23 -6.74 -18.66
CA THR A 71 -12.92 -7.02 -18.04
C THR A 71 -11.87 -7.51 -19.06
N GLY A 72 -12.24 -7.60 -20.34
CA GLY A 72 -11.39 -8.15 -21.40
C GLY A 72 -11.39 -9.68 -21.49
N ARG A 73 -12.08 -10.39 -20.59
CA ARG A 73 -12.13 -11.87 -20.58
C ARG A 73 -13.29 -12.43 -21.39
N ASN A 74 -14.50 -11.89 -21.23
CA ASN A 74 -15.68 -12.33 -21.95
C ASN A 74 -16.59 -11.13 -22.23
N SER A 75 -16.44 -10.55 -23.40
CA SER A 75 -17.17 -9.32 -23.81
C SER A 75 -18.67 -9.54 -24.04
N ALA A 76 -19.13 -10.78 -24.10
CA ALA A 76 -20.55 -11.13 -24.31
C ALA A 76 -21.32 -11.26 -22.98
N GLN A 77 -20.64 -11.29 -21.84
CA GLN A 77 -21.30 -11.39 -20.54
C GLN A 77 -21.82 -10.04 -20.06
N LEU A 78 -23.09 -10.02 -19.65
CA LEU A 78 -23.76 -8.86 -19.06
C LEU A 78 -23.58 -8.78 -17.53
N THR A 79 -23.12 -9.86 -16.91
CA THR A 79 -22.91 -9.97 -15.45
C THR A 79 -21.54 -10.59 -15.16
N TYR A 80 -20.96 -10.23 -14.02
CA TYR A 80 -19.68 -10.82 -13.57
C TYR A 80 -19.93 -12.19 -12.95
N GLU A 81 -19.26 -13.22 -13.44
CA GLU A 81 -19.29 -14.56 -12.83
C GLU A 81 -18.43 -14.64 -11.57
N ASN A 82 -17.39 -13.81 -11.51
CA ASN A 82 -16.48 -13.77 -10.38
C ASN A 82 -16.46 -12.37 -9.76
N LYS A 83 -16.83 -12.27 -8.49
CA LYS A 83 -16.86 -11.01 -7.74
C LYS A 83 -15.49 -10.33 -7.63
N ASP A 84 -14.38 -11.09 -7.76
CA ASP A 84 -13.03 -10.54 -7.68
C ASP A 84 -12.71 -9.53 -8.79
N TYR A 85 -13.43 -9.61 -9.91
CA TYR A 85 -13.27 -8.69 -11.06
C TYR A 85 -14.36 -7.62 -11.16
N GLU A 86 -15.28 -7.60 -10.22
CA GLU A 86 -16.41 -6.65 -10.25
C GLU A 86 -15.95 -5.20 -10.15
N TYR A 87 -14.78 -4.97 -9.55
CA TYR A 87 -14.20 -3.64 -9.36
C TYR A 87 -13.20 -3.24 -10.44
N GLU A 88 -12.84 -4.16 -11.33
CA GLU A 88 -11.88 -3.95 -12.42
C GLU A 88 -12.58 -3.75 -13.75
N VAL A 89 -12.43 -2.57 -14.34
CA VAL A 89 -13.04 -2.22 -15.62
C VAL A 89 -11.97 -2.01 -16.68
N GLY A 90 -12.12 -2.70 -17.81
CA GLY A 90 -11.20 -2.62 -18.93
C GLY A 90 -10.11 -3.69 -18.92
N THR A 91 -9.19 -3.60 -19.87
CA THR A 91 -8.04 -4.49 -19.97
C THR A 91 -7.01 -4.12 -18.90
N GLN A 92 -6.62 -5.11 -18.11
CA GLN A 92 -5.66 -4.92 -17.04
C GLN A 92 -4.27 -4.56 -17.57
N ASN A 93 -3.53 -3.74 -16.80
CA ASN A 93 -2.14 -3.39 -17.07
C ASN A 93 -1.20 -4.55 -16.71
N MET A 94 -1.23 -5.61 -17.49
CA MET A 94 -0.42 -6.82 -17.24
C MET A 94 1.09 -6.54 -17.15
N PRO A 95 1.70 -5.69 -18.00
CA PRO A 95 3.11 -5.33 -17.84
C PRO A 95 3.40 -4.64 -16.51
N GLY A 96 2.53 -3.73 -16.07
CA GLY A 96 2.66 -3.05 -14.79
C GLY A 96 2.52 -4.01 -13.60
N ILE A 97 1.54 -4.92 -13.64
CA ILE A 97 1.32 -5.94 -12.61
C ILE A 97 2.52 -6.88 -12.51
N THR A 98 3.08 -7.31 -13.66
CA THR A 98 4.30 -8.13 -13.69
C THR A 98 5.50 -7.39 -13.10
N GLY A 99 5.64 -6.09 -13.38
CA GLY A 99 6.67 -5.25 -12.76
C GLY A 99 6.49 -5.12 -11.25
N LEU A 100 5.26 -4.96 -10.77
CA LEU A 100 4.95 -4.94 -9.34
C LEU A 100 5.28 -6.28 -8.67
N LEU A 101 4.95 -7.40 -9.33
CA LEU A 101 5.31 -8.74 -8.84
C LEU A 101 6.83 -8.90 -8.66
N ALA A 102 7.63 -8.39 -9.61
CA ALA A 102 9.08 -8.40 -9.50
C ALA A 102 9.59 -7.53 -8.33
N GLY A 103 8.97 -6.35 -8.11
CA GLY A 103 9.29 -5.48 -6.97
C GLY A 103 8.99 -6.14 -5.63
N VAL A 104 7.82 -6.73 -5.48
CA VAL A 104 7.44 -7.48 -4.27
C VAL A 104 8.38 -8.66 -4.04
N GLY A 105 8.69 -9.43 -5.09
CA GLY A 105 9.65 -10.54 -5.00
C GLY A 105 11.04 -10.10 -4.55
N PHE A 106 11.51 -8.93 -4.99
CA PHE A 106 12.76 -8.35 -4.50
C PHE A 106 12.70 -8.02 -3.00
N ILE A 107 11.59 -7.45 -2.52
CA ILE A 107 11.39 -7.15 -1.09
C ILE A 107 11.38 -8.43 -0.26
N GLU A 108 10.70 -9.48 -0.73
CA GLU A 108 10.65 -10.78 -0.07
C GLU A 108 12.03 -11.44 0.02
N GLN A 109 12.82 -11.38 -1.05
CA GLN A 109 14.17 -11.93 -1.10
C GLN A 109 15.16 -11.16 -0.23
N THR A 110 15.06 -9.83 -0.23
CA THR A 110 15.93 -8.94 0.55
C THR A 110 15.58 -8.99 2.04
N GLY A 111 14.31 -9.16 2.35
CA GLY A 111 13.76 -9.06 3.69
C GLY A 111 13.46 -7.63 4.10
N LEU A 112 12.24 -7.39 4.56
CA LEU A 112 11.78 -6.06 4.96
C LEU A 112 12.64 -5.44 6.07
N ALA A 113 13.12 -6.24 7.01
CA ALA A 113 14.00 -5.78 8.09
C ALA A 113 15.32 -5.18 7.57
N ALA A 114 15.93 -5.80 6.57
CA ALA A 114 17.16 -5.30 5.95
C ALA A 114 16.92 -4.00 5.17
N ILE A 115 15.74 -3.85 4.54
CA ILE A 115 15.34 -2.61 3.88
C ILE A 115 15.18 -1.50 4.91
N MET A 116 14.46 -1.76 6.00
CA MET A 116 14.25 -0.80 7.10
C MET A 116 15.56 -0.33 7.71
N GLU A 117 16.47 -1.24 8.00
CA GLU A 117 17.79 -0.92 8.57
C GLU A 117 18.60 -0.02 7.62
N LYS A 118 18.59 -0.32 6.34
CA LYS A 118 19.27 0.49 5.33
C LYS A 118 18.67 1.89 5.23
N GLU A 119 17.34 2.01 5.21
CA GLU A 119 16.65 3.30 5.15
C GLU A 119 16.93 4.15 6.41
N ALA A 120 16.86 3.55 7.60
CA ALA A 120 17.20 4.23 8.85
C ALA A 120 18.64 4.77 8.84
N ARG A 121 19.60 3.94 8.41
CA ARG A 121 21.00 4.37 8.28
C ARG A 121 21.18 5.53 7.30
N LEU A 122 20.51 5.47 6.15
CA LEU A 122 20.59 6.56 5.17
C LEU A 122 19.95 7.85 5.70
N MET A 123 18.87 7.74 6.45
CA MET A 123 18.23 8.88 7.10
C MET A 123 19.13 9.51 8.15
N GLU A 124 19.75 8.69 9.01
CA GLU A 124 20.72 9.17 9.99
C GLU A 124 21.88 9.92 9.34
N MET A 125 22.46 9.35 8.27
CA MET A 125 23.53 10.01 7.52
C MET A 125 23.07 11.35 6.93
N LEU A 126 21.84 11.45 6.42
CA LEU A 126 21.27 12.68 5.90
C LEU A 126 21.10 13.72 7.02
N TYR A 127 20.54 13.34 8.16
CA TYR A 127 20.39 14.23 9.31
C TYR A 127 21.73 14.78 9.78
N CYS A 128 22.68 13.90 10.05
CA CYS A 128 24.04 14.31 10.47
C CYS A 128 24.71 15.23 9.46
N GLY A 129 24.53 14.98 8.16
CA GLY A 129 25.07 15.86 7.11
C GLY A 129 24.41 17.24 7.08
N LEU A 130 23.09 17.30 7.22
CA LEU A 130 22.34 18.55 7.21
C LEU A 130 22.64 19.42 8.44
N GLU A 131 22.83 18.81 9.62
CA GLU A 131 23.19 19.54 10.85
C GLU A 131 24.54 20.25 10.77
N GLN A 132 25.45 19.80 9.89
CA GLN A 132 26.76 20.44 9.69
C GLN A 132 26.68 21.68 8.79
N ILE A 133 25.55 21.94 8.14
CA ILE A 133 25.40 23.06 7.20
C ILE A 133 24.87 24.28 7.94
N GLU A 134 25.69 25.35 7.99
CA GLU A 134 25.28 26.60 8.60
C GLU A 134 24.04 27.19 7.92
N GLY A 135 23.08 27.64 8.74
CA GLY A 135 21.81 28.21 8.27
C GLY A 135 20.72 27.19 7.90
N VAL A 136 21.01 25.90 7.95
CA VAL A 136 19.99 24.86 7.78
C VAL A 136 19.25 24.64 9.11
N ARG A 137 17.92 24.56 9.05
CA ARG A 137 17.07 24.17 10.17
C ARG A 137 16.23 22.97 9.77
N ILE A 138 16.40 21.89 10.52
CA ILE A 138 15.66 20.64 10.28
C ILE A 138 14.38 20.67 11.12
N TYR A 139 13.25 20.31 10.50
CA TYR A 139 11.96 20.15 11.15
C TYR A 139 11.53 18.69 11.07
N GLY A 140 11.07 18.11 12.18
CA GLY A 140 10.59 16.74 12.25
C GLY A 140 10.98 16.05 13.55
N ASN A 141 10.62 14.77 13.65
CA ASN A 141 11.08 13.93 14.76
C ASN A 141 12.48 13.39 14.41
N HIS A 142 13.42 13.53 15.33
CA HIS A 142 14.81 13.06 15.20
C HIS A 142 14.99 11.62 15.73
N ASP A 143 13.95 11.04 16.33
CA ASP A 143 13.97 9.64 16.78
C ASP A 143 13.73 8.72 15.58
N VAL A 144 14.81 8.29 14.91
CA VAL A 144 14.81 7.38 13.77
C VAL A 144 15.05 5.95 14.23
#